data_b7babceb7cfdbe99fd9cd8b8e00e98ec
#
_entry.id   b7babceb7cfdbe99fd9cd8b8e00e98ec
#
_cell.length_a   1.000
_cell.length_b   1.000
_cell.length_c   1.000
_cell.angle_alpha   90.00
_cell.angle_beta   90.00
_cell.angle_gamma   90.00
#
_symmetry.space_group_name_H-M   'P 1'
#
loop_
_entity.id
_entity.type
_entity.pdbx_description
1 polymer ?
#
loop_
_entity_poly.entity_id
_entity_poly.type
_entity_poly.pdbx_seq_one_letter_code
_entity_poly.pdbx_strand_id
1 'polypeptide(L)'
;VLLGKAIFLDHGFDLVPGFRVITIYAHLSSIENDIVGGAVVEAGQIIGRTGNTGTRPSTLGTKKEAHLHWEMILQKDNKEIHLGKDIPYDKLYSMLLNIFQSS
;
A
#
# COMPACT_ATOMS: atom_id res chain seq x y z
N VAL A 1 -2.94 -14.65 -1.83
CA VAL A 1 -3.56 -13.65 -2.71
C VAL A 1 -2.48 -13.05 -3.61
N LEU A 2 -2.72 -13.08 -4.90
CA LEU A 2 -1.80 -12.47 -5.87
C LEU A 2 -2.02 -10.95 -5.87
N LEU A 3 -0.93 -10.19 -5.76
CA LEU A 3 -0.99 -8.73 -5.76
C LEU A 3 -0.97 -8.13 -7.18
N GLY A 4 -0.61 -8.93 -8.19
CA GLY A 4 -0.41 -8.41 -9.53
C GLY A 4 0.74 -7.42 -9.56
N LYS A 5 0.57 -6.33 -10.31
CA LYS A 5 1.56 -5.25 -10.29
C LYS A 5 1.40 -4.44 -9.02
N ALA A 6 2.46 -4.33 -8.25
CA ALA A 6 2.40 -3.69 -6.93
C ALA A 6 3.63 -2.84 -6.67
N ILE A 7 3.43 -1.80 -5.84
CA ILE A 7 4.49 -0.93 -5.37
C ILE A 7 4.50 -0.99 -3.85
N PHE A 8 5.69 -1.15 -3.28
CA PHE A 8 5.93 -1.12 -1.83
C PHE A 8 6.71 0.16 -1.53
N LEU A 9 6.14 1.04 -0.70
CA LEU A 9 6.82 2.25 -0.25
C LEU A 9 7.26 2.08 1.20
N ASP A 10 8.55 2.34 1.43
CA ASP A 10 9.14 2.35 2.77
C ASP A 10 9.15 3.79 3.26
N HIS A 11 8.40 4.06 4.33
CA HIS A 11 8.31 5.40 4.93
C HIS A 11 9.28 5.56 6.11
N GLY A 12 10.12 4.55 6.38
CA GLY A 12 11.05 4.63 7.50
C GLY A 12 10.36 4.56 8.84
N PHE A 13 10.97 5.20 9.84
CA PHE A 13 10.55 5.10 11.24
C PHE A 13 9.92 6.38 11.79
N ASP A 14 9.72 7.40 10.97
CA ASP A 14 9.31 8.72 11.45
C ASP A 14 7.79 8.83 11.66
N LEU A 15 6.98 8.07 10.93
CA LEU A 15 5.53 8.16 11.04
C LEU A 15 5.00 7.53 12.33
N VAL A 16 5.51 6.36 12.69
CA VAL A 16 5.12 5.65 13.90
C VAL A 16 6.41 5.33 14.66
N PRO A 17 6.66 6.00 15.79
CA PRO A 17 7.91 5.78 16.54
C PRO A 17 8.12 4.32 16.89
N GLY A 18 9.31 3.80 16.60
CA GLY A 18 9.68 2.42 16.87
C GLY A 18 9.27 1.42 15.81
N PHE A 19 8.54 1.84 14.77
CA PHE A 19 8.09 0.95 13.70
C PHE A 19 8.51 1.49 12.34
N ARG A 20 8.97 0.58 11.47
CA ARG A 20 9.09 0.89 10.05
C ARG A 20 7.70 0.79 9.43
N VAL A 21 7.32 1.81 8.68
CA VAL A 21 6.01 1.84 8.02
C VAL A 21 6.20 1.54 6.55
N ILE A 22 5.45 0.56 6.04
CA ILE A 22 5.45 0.20 4.63
C ILE A 22 4.00 0.27 4.14
N THR A 23 3.78 0.95 3.02
CA THR A 23 2.48 0.93 2.35
C THR A 23 2.59 0.17 1.05
N ILE A 24 1.53 -0.53 0.70
CA ILE A 24 1.47 -1.39 -0.48
C ILE A 24 0.33 -0.91 -1.37
N TYR A 25 0.63 -0.75 -2.64
CA TYR A 25 -0.31 -0.34 -3.69
C TYR A 25 -0.36 -1.47 -4.70
N ALA A 26 -1.47 -2.19 -4.75
CA ALA A 26 -1.55 -3.44 -5.51
C ALA A 26 -2.64 -3.42 -6.57
N HIS A 27 -2.64 -4.44 -7.42
CA HIS A 27 -3.54 -4.60 -8.57
C HIS A 27 -3.46 -3.43 -9.55
N LEU A 28 -2.27 -2.84 -9.68
CA LEU A 28 -2.06 -1.71 -10.58
C LEU A 28 -2.09 -2.16 -12.04
N SER A 29 -2.61 -1.32 -12.92
CA SER A 29 -2.57 -1.58 -14.36
C SER A 29 -1.20 -1.21 -14.93
N SER A 30 -0.55 -0.19 -14.38
CA SER A 30 0.77 0.23 -14.80
C SER A 30 1.51 0.90 -13.66
N ILE A 31 2.84 0.88 -13.75
CA ILE A 31 3.75 1.53 -12.80
C ILE A 31 4.56 2.52 -13.64
N GLU A 32 4.72 3.75 -13.14
CA GLU A 32 5.50 4.77 -13.84
C GLU A 32 6.94 4.29 -14.05
N ASN A 33 7.55 4.67 -15.18
CA ASN A 33 8.85 4.14 -15.59
C ASN A 33 9.99 4.48 -14.63
N ASP A 34 9.89 5.58 -13.89
CA ASP A 34 10.91 6.00 -12.93
C ASP A 34 10.72 5.35 -11.54
N ILE A 35 9.67 4.58 -11.36
CA ILE A 35 9.41 3.88 -10.10
C ILE A 35 10.07 2.50 -10.18
N VAL A 36 11.28 2.42 -9.67
CA VAL A 36 12.10 1.21 -9.61
C VAL A 36 12.61 1.03 -8.19
N GLY A 37 13.12 -0.15 -7.87
CA GLY A 37 13.67 -0.40 -6.55
C GLY A 37 14.71 0.64 -6.15
N GLY A 38 14.55 1.24 -4.98
CA GLY A 38 15.43 2.29 -4.49
C GLY A 38 15.04 3.71 -4.90
N ALA A 39 14.01 3.88 -5.73
CA ALA A 39 13.54 5.21 -6.10
C ALA A 39 12.95 5.94 -4.89
N VAL A 40 13.17 7.25 -4.81
CA VAL A 40 12.58 8.12 -3.79
C VAL A 40 11.38 8.81 -4.41
N VAL A 41 10.24 8.78 -3.70
CA VAL A 41 9.01 9.43 -4.16
C VAL A 41 8.59 10.52 -3.19
N GLU A 42 7.85 11.50 -3.72
CA GLU A 42 7.36 12.63 -2.93
C GLU A 42 5.84 12.56 -2.79
N ALA A 43 5.32 13.23 -1.75
CA ALA A 43 3.87 13.32 -1.58
C ALA A 43 3.23 13.94 -2.82
N GLY A 44 2.12 13.35 -3.29
CA GLY A 44 1.42 13.82 -4.47
C GLY A 44 1.99 13.32 -5.79
N GLN A 45 3.12 12.65 -5.78
CA GLN A 45 3.71 12.11 -7.00
C GLN A 45 2.86 10.95 -7.55
N ILE A 46 2.65 10.94 -8.86
CA ILE A 46 1.96 9.82 -9.52
C ILE A 46 2.96 8.66 -9.63
N ILE A 47 2.61 7.50 -9.06
CA ILE A 47 3.47 6.32 -9.09
C ILE A 47 2.95 5.22 -10.01
N GLY A 48 1.67 5.23 -10.31
CA GLY A 48 1.08 4.23 -11.18
C GLY A 48 -0.39 4.49 -11.40
N ARG A 49 -1.07 3.52 -11.98
CA ARG A 49 -2.50 3.60 -12.26
C ARG A 49 -3.22 2.38 -11.70
N THR A 50 -4.42 2.59 -11.17
CA THR A 50 -5.23 1.51 -10.63
C THR A 50 -5.66 0.55 -11.74
N GLY A 51 -5.87 -0.70 -11.36
CA GLY A 51 -6.30 -1.72 -12.29
C GLY A 51 -6.82 -2.95 -11.55
N ASN A 52 -6.74 -4.10 -12.19
CA ASN A 52 -7.19 -5.36 -11.59
C ASN A 52 -6.18 -6.50 -11.80
N THR A 53 -4.90 -6.17 -12.04
CA THR A 53 -3.87 -7.19 -12.22
C THR A 53 -3.80 -8.10 -10.98
N GLY A 54 -3.52 -9.37 -11.19
CA GLY A 54 -3.50 -10.37 -10.11
C GLY A 54 -4.87 -10.81 -9.64
N THR A 55 -5.96 -10.29 -10.24
CA THR A 55 -7.32 -10.69 -9.91
C THR A 55 -7.87 -11.66 -10.96
N ARG A 56 -8.97 -12.34 -10.62
CA ARG A 56 -9.62 -13.24 -11.56
C ARG A 56 -10.11 -12.54 -12.84
N PRO A 57 -10.76 -11.36 -12.77
CA PRO A 57 -11.15 -10.65 -14.00
C PRO A 57 -9.98 -10.36 -14.92
N SER A 58 -8.78 -10.08 -14.38
CA SER A 58 -7.58 -9.88 -15.19
C SER A 58 -7.24 -11.14 -15.99
N THR A 59 -7.33 -12.32 -15.39
CA THR A 59 -7.01 -13.58 -16.06
C THR A 59 -8.00 -13.89 -17.19
N LEU A 60 -9.19 -13.31 -17.14
CA LEU A 60 -10.20 -13.44 -18.16
C LEU A 60 -10.09 -12.34 -19.24
N GLY A 61 -9.06 -11.51 -19.17
CA GLY A 61 -8.84 -10.46 -20.15
C GLY A 61 -9.74 -9.25 -20.02
N THR A 62 -10.39 -9.05 -18.86
CA THR A 62 -11.27 -7.92 -18.62
C THR A 62 -10.67 -7.01 -17.57
N LYS A 63 -11.18 -5.77 -17.48
CA LYS A 63 -10.81 -4.81 -16.45
C LYS A 63 -11.94 -4.59 -15.43
N LYS A 64 -12.80 -5.58 -15.29
CA LYS A 64 -13.85 -5.53 -14.28
C LYS A 64 -13.24 -5.48 -12.89
N GLU A 65 -13.93 -4.80 -11.98
CA GLU A 65 -13.55 -4.69 -10.58
C GLU A 65 -12.18 -4.02 -10.39
N ALA A 66 -11.77 -3.16 -11.33
CA ALA A 66 -10.56 -2.37 -11.18
C ALA A 66 -10.68 -1.50 -9.92
N HIS A 67 -9.73 -1.63 -9.02
CA HIS A 67 -9.71 -0.89 -7.76
C HIS A 67 -8.30 -0.86 -7.20
N LEU A 68 -8.03 0.08 -6.31
CA LEU A 68 -6.78 0.12 -5.58
C LEU A 68 -6.88 -0.80 -4.36
N HIS A 69 -5.97 -1.76 -4.29
CA HIS A 69 -5.76 -2.52 -3.06
C HIS A 69 -4.61 -1.85 -2.31
N TRP A 70 -4.91 -1.31 -1.14
CA TRP A 70 -3.94 -0.57 -0.33
C TRP A 70 -3.81 -1.24 1.03
N GLU A 71 -2.58 -1.44 1.47
CA GLU A 71 -2.28 -2.00 2.78
C GLU A 71 -1.23 -1.16 3.48
N MET A 72 -1.25 -1.16 4.79
CA MET A 72 -0.20 -0.57 5.63
C MET A 72 0.32 -1.63 6.59
N ILE A 73 1.63 -1.74 6.65
CA ILE A 73 2.32 -2.70 7.51
C ILE A 73 3.23 -1.93 8.45
N LEU A 74 3.15 -2.24 9.74
CA LEU A 74 4.09 -1.76 10.75
C LEU A 74 5.03 -2.91 11.09
N GLN A 75 6.33 -2.66 10.96
CA GLN A 75 7.36 -3.66 11.25
C GLN A 75 8.21 -3.23 12.44
N LYS A 76 8.43 -4.15 13.38
CA LYS A 76 9.34 -3.94 14.51
C LYS A 76 9.97 -5.27 14.85
N ASP A 77 11.32 -5.35 14.78
CA ASP A 77 12.07 -6.58 14.98
C ASP A 77 11.53 -7.69 14.07
N ASN A 78 11.04 -8.78 14.64
CA ASN A 78 10.48 -9.89 13.86
C ASN A 78 8.94 -9.86 13.79
N LYS A 79 8.32 -8.73 14.15
CA LYS A 79 6.88 -8.61 14.19
C LYS A 79 6.38 -7.75 13.04
N GLU A 80 5.23 -8.13 12.47
CA GLU A 80 4.52 -7.33 11.49
C GLU A 80 3.07 -7.16 11.92
N ILE A 81 2.58 -5.93 11.84
CA ILE A 81 1.18 -5.61 12.12
C ILE A 81 0.57 -5.10 10.81
N HIS A 82 -0.42 -5.81 10.30
CA HIS A 82 -1.13 -5.43 9.09
C HIS A 82 -2.37 -4.65 9.50
N LEU A 83 -2.40 -3.35 9.21
CA LEU A 83 -3.55 -2.52 9.55
C LEU A 83 -4.72 -2.86 8.64
N GLY A 84 -5.89 -2.99 9.25
CA GLY A 84 -7.12 -3.40 8.58
C GLY A 84 -7.43 -4.87 8.75
N LYS A 85 -6.48 -5.68 9.23
CA LYS A 85 -6.69 -7.10 9.49
C LYS A 85 -6.85 -7.30 10.98
N ASP A 86 -7.96 -7.88 11.40
CA ASP A 86 -8.28 -8.16 12.81
C ASP A 86 -8.35 -6.91 13.70
N ILE A 87 -8.47 -5.72 13.10
CA ILE A 87 -8.63 -4.47 13.83
C ILE A 87 -10.02 -3.91 13.52
N PRO A 88 -10.84 -3.61 14.53
CA PRO A 88 -12.15 -3.00 14.29
C PRO A 88 -12.03 -1.69 13.50
N TYR A 89 -13.00 -1.43 12.64
CA TYR A 89 -12.96 -0.29 11.71
C TYR A 89 -12.76 1.05 12.43
N ASP A 90 -13.45 1.27 13.54
CA ASP A 90 -13.35 2.51 14.30
C ASP A 90 -11.92 2.74 14.84
N LYS A 91 -11.28 1.67 15.34
CA LYS A 91 -9.88 1.75 15.79
C LYS A 91 -8.93 1.99 14.63
N LEU A 92 -9.16 1.30 13.51
CA LEU A 92 -8.34 1.49 12.31
C LEU A 92 -8.43 2.94 11.83
N TYR A 93 -9.63 3.50 11.76
CA TYR A 93 -9.84 4.87 11.33
C TYR A 93 -9.10 5.85 12.23
N SER A 94 -9.22 5.70 13.54
CA SER A 94 -8.52 6.56 14.50
C SER A 94 -7.02 6.46 14.37
N MET A 95 -6.48 5.24 14.19
CA MET A 95 -5.05 5.05 14.01
C MET A 95 -4.54 5.73 12.75
N LEU A 96 -5.25 5.59 11.63
CA LEU A 96 -4.87 6.22 10.37
C LEU A 96 -4.92 7.74 10.46
N LEU A 97 -5.94 8.31 11.11
CA LEU A 97 -6.00 9.73 11.35
C LEU A 97 -4.79 10.22 12.14
N ASN A 98 -4.42 9.52 13.21
CA ASN A 98 -3.26 9.92 14.02
C ASN A 98 -1.97 9.88 13.22
N ILE A 99 -1.79 8.87 12.38
CA ILE A 99 -0.57 8.72 11.58
C ILE A 99 -0.47 9.84 10.54
N PHE A 100 -1.55 10.12 9.80
CA PHE A 100 -1.49 11.01 8.66
C PHE A 100 -1.80 12.48 8.98
N GLN A 101 -2.47 12.78 10.06
CA GLN A 101 -2.72 14.17 10.46
C GLN A 101 -1.54 14.80 11.19
N SER A 102 -0.71 14.00 11.84
CA SER A 102 0.43 14.51 12.61
C SER A 102 1.66 14.75 11.75
N SER A 103 1.61 14.41 10.48
CA SER A 103 2.74 14.58 9.57
C SER A 103 2.74 15.92 8.86
#